data_08e592d373d35abc782ec86871240f39
#
_entry.id   08e592d373d35abc782ec86871240f39
#
_cell.length_a   1.000
_cell.length_b   1.000
_cell.length_c   1.000
_cell.angle_alpha   90.00
_cell.angle_beta   90.00
_cell.angle_gamma   90.00
#
_symmetry.space_group_name_H-M   'P 1'
#
loop_
_entity.id
_entity.type
_entity.pdbx_description
1 polymer ?
#
loop_
_entity_poly.entity_id
_entity_poly.type
_entity_poly.pdbx_seq_one_letter_code
_entity_poly.pdbx_strand_id
1 'polypeptide(L)'
;MSGSGTTIDVANELKRKVIGYDINPTRPDIIKNDARKIPLQDNTVDFVFIDSPYSNNIKYSNESACIGKISCEKKEFYDELEKVAKEIHRILKPGKVMSWVIADQWIKKKFTATGFLLWERLIKYFEPIDLVCLTRKNQTSNTPIWHERARQYNFYLRGFKYLFIMRKQ
;
A
#
# COMPACT_ATOMS: atom_id res chain seq x y z
N MET A 1 -7.04 2.44 4.30
CA MET A 1 -6.96 1.59 3.10
C MET A 1 -7.10 0.14 3.55
N SER A 2 -8.30 -0.21 4.00
CA SER A 2 -8.58 -1.54 4.59
C SER A 2 -9.15 -2.54 3.58
N GLY A 3 -9.58 -2.07 2.40
CA GLY A 3 -10.09 -2.90 1.32
C GLY A 3 -11.19 -3.86 1.77
N SER A 4 -11.00 -5.17 1.59
CA SER A 4 -11.94 -6.22 2.01
C SER A 4 -11.97 -6.49 3.53
N GLY A 5 -11.08 -5.88 4.30
CA GLY A 5 -11.00 -6.07 5.75
C GLY A 5 -10.15 -7.25 6.24
N THR A 6 -9.42 -7.94 5.36
CA THR A 6 -8.58 -9.09 5.74
C THR A 6 -7.62 -8.78 6.89
N THR A 7 -7.04 -7.57 6.92
CA THR A 7 -6.15 -7.15 8.01
C THR A 7 -6.89 -7.05 9.35
N ILE A 8 -8.16 -6.64 9.33
CA ILE A 8 -9.01 -6.55 10.53
C ILE A 8 -9.27 -7.96 11.04
N ASP A 9 -9.62 -8.90 10.15
CA ASP A 9 -9.90 -10.29 10.51
C ASP A 9 -8.69 -10.93 11.19
N VAL A 10 -7.51 -10.82 10.57
CA VAL A 10 -6.24 -11.35 11.13
C VAL A 10 -5.90 -10.68 12.48
N ALA A 11 -6.10 -9.38 12.62
CA ALA A 11 -5.83 -8.69 13.87
C ALA A 11 -6.76 -9.19 15.00
N ASN A 12 -8.03 -9.42 14.68
CA ASN A 12 -9.01 -9.98 15.62
C ASN A 12 -8.66 -11.42 16.02
N GLU A 13 -8.27 -12.29 15.09
CA GLU A 13 -7.78 -13.64 15.36
C GLU A 13 -6.58 -13.62 16.31
N LEU A 14 -5.68 -12.65 16.12
CA LEU A 14 -4.52 -12.43 17.00
C LEU A 14 -4.85 -11.67 18.29
N LYS A 15 -6.14 -11.43 18.58
CA LYS A 15 -6.63 -10.72 19.78
C LYS A 15 -6.00 -9.32 19.93
N ARG A 16 -5.81 -8.62 18.81
CA ARG A 16 -5.30 -7.24 18.78
C ARG A 16 -6.46 -6.26 18.61
N LYS A 17 -6.40 -5.12 19.32
CA LYS A 17 -7.30 -4.00 19.05
C LYS A 17 -6.98 -3.44 17.68
N VAL A 18 -7.98 -3.31 16.82
CA VAL A 18 -7.81 -2.84 15.44
C VAL A 18 -8.87 -1.82 15.06
N ILE A 19 -8.49 -0.83 14.28
CA ILE A 19 -9.39 0.13 13.64
C ILE A 19 -9.08 0.11 12.15
N GLY A 20 -10.06 -0.18 11.32
CA GLY A 20 -9.92 -0.16 9.86
C GLY A 20 -10.53 1.11 9.26
N TYR A 21 -9.76 1.78 8.40
CA TYR A 21 -10.21 2.94 7.65
C TYR A 21 -10.13 2.67 6.14
N ASP A 22 -11.16 3.08 5.40
CA ASP A 22 -11.13 3.10 3.94
C ASP A 22 -11.95 4.28 3.41
N ILE A 23 -11.56 4.81 2.24
CA ILE A 23 -12.31 5.90 1.60
C ILE A 23 -13.65 5.41 1.06
N ASN A 24 -13.73 4.11 0.73
CA ASN A 24 -14.93 3.43 0.23
C ASN A 24 -15.11 2.09 0.97
N PRO A 25 -15.59 2.11 2.21
CA PRO A 25 -15.72 0.91 3.02
C PRO A 25 -16.69 -0.10 2.40
N THR A 26 -16.33 -1.37 2.43
CA THR A 26 -17.10 -2.50 1.92
C THR A 26 -17.75 -3.33 3.04
N ARG A 27 -17.43 -3.02 4.31
CA ARG A 27 -17.90 -3.72 5.51
C ARG A 27 -18.28 -2.69 6.59
N PRO A 28 -19.24 -3.01 7.48
CA PRO A 28 -19.68 -2.09 8.52
C PRO A 28 -18.66 -1.82 9.62
N ASP A 29 -17.67 -2.70 9.79
CA ASP A 29 -16.55 -2.56 10.74
C ASP A 29 -15.37 -1.76 10.17
N ILE A 30 -15.48 -1.27 8.95
CA ILE A 30 -14.52 -0.36 8.32
C ILE A 30 -15.10 1.05 8.35
N ILE A 31 -14.39 1.97 8.94
CA ILE A 31 -14.82 3.37 9.07
C ILE A 31 -14.49 4.13 7.77
N LYS A 32 -15.46 4.84 7.22
CA LYS A 32 -15.21 5.72 6.07
C LYS A 32 -14.29 6.86 6.46
N ASN A 33 -13.10 6.90 5.87
CA ASN A 33 -12.12 7.96 6.12
C ASN A 33 -11.06 8.04 5.02
N ASP A 34 -10.53 9.24 4.82
CA ASP A 34 -9.36 9.48 3.98
C ASP A 34 -8.08 9.25 4.80
N ALA A 35 -7.17 8.42 4.29
CA ALA A 35 -5.92 8.07 4.96
C ALA A 35 -4.96 9.27 5.13
N ARG A 36 -5.19 10.38 4.43
CA ARG A 36 -4.43 11.63 4.57
C ARG A 36 -4.83 12.46 5.78
N LYS A 37 -5.94 12.10 6.46
CA LYS A 37 -6.42 12.76 7.68
C LYS A 37 -7.17 11.74 8.54
N ILE A 38 -6.47 11.10 9.47
CA ILE A 38 -7.02 10.06 10.34
C ILE A 38 -7.54 10.70 11.64
N PRO A 39 -8.79 10.41 12.08
CA PRO A 39 -9.39 11.02 13.27
C PRO A 39 -8.86 10.38 14.56
N LEU A 40 -7.56 10.33 14.72
CA LEU A 40 -6.85 9.87 15.92
C LEU A 40 -5.89 10.95 16.41
N GLN A 41 -5.63 10.97 17.70
CA GLN A 41 -4.64 11.86 18.31
C GLN A 41 -3.22 11.47 17.93
N ASP A 42 -2.29 12.40 18.06
CA ASP A 42 -0.87 12.18 17.82
C ASP A 42 -0.34 11.11 18.79
N ASN A 43 0.57 10.27 18.31
CA ASN A 43 1.29 9.30 19.14
C ASN A 43 0.38 8.34 19.93
N THR A 44 -0.72 7.86 19.32
CA THR A 44 -1.68 6.96 19.99
C THR A 44 -1.62 5.52 19.49
N VAL A 45 -1.05 5.29 18.29
CA VAL A 45 -1.09 3.98 17.60
C VAL A 45 0.23 3.24 17.80
N ASP A 46 0.14 1.95 18.10
CA ASP A 46 1.32 1.09 18.30
C ASP A 46 1.83 0.45 17.00
N PHE A 47 0.97 0.28 16.00
CA PHE A 47 1.34 -0.33 14.71
C PHE A 47 0.39 0.14 13.62
N VAL A 48 0.90 0.40 12.42
CA VAL A 48 0.11 0.68 11.23
C VAL A 48 0.47 -0.31 10.13
N PHE A 49 -0.55 -0.94 9.54
CA PHE A 49 -0.42 -1.73 8.31
C PHE A 49 -1.21 -1.05 7.19
N ILE A 50 -0.61 -0.94 6.01
CA ILE A 50 -1.23 -0.34 4.84
C ILE A 50 -0.91 -1.12 3.56
N ASP A 51 -1.94 -1.44 2.78
CA ASP A 51 -1.83 -1.89 1.38
C ASP A 51 -2.50 -0.80 0.52
N SER A 52 -1.70 0.13 0.00
CA SER A 52 -2.18 1.28 -0.76
C SER A 52 -2.53 0.90 -2.20
N PRO A 53 -3.30 1.73 -2.93
CA PRO A 53 -3.38 1.61 -4.38
C PRO A 53 -1.97 1.67 -5.00
N TYR A 54 -1.73 0.88 -6.07
CA TYR A 54 -0.43 0.87 -6.76
C TYR A 54 -0.40 1.78 -7.98
N SER A 55 -1.56 2.09 -8.54
CA SER A 55 -1.80 2.98 -9.68
C SER A 55 -3.30 3.08 -9.95
N ASN A 56 -3.68 3.63 -11.10
CA ASN A 56 -5.04 3.73 -11.60
C ASN A 56 -5.47 2.61 -12.55
N ASN A 57 -4.73 1.51 -12.61
CA ASN A 57 -5.04 0.35 -13.46
C ASN A 57 -6.20 -0.52 -12.93
N ILE A 58 -6.61 -0.31 -11.69
CA ILE A 58 -7.78 -0.92 -11.05
C ILE A 58 -8.69 0.20 -10.57
N LYS A 59 -10.01 0.03 -10.74
CA LYS A 59 -10.99 0.97 -10.20
C LYS A 59 -11.19 0.66 -8.71
N TYR A 60 -10.53 1.41 -7.84
CA TYR A 60 -10.64 1.27 -6.39
C TYR A 60 -11.92 1.89 -5.82
N SER A 61 -12.32 3.05 -6.33
CA SER A 61 -13.48 3.81 -5.83
C SER A 61 -13.97 4.83 -6.82
N ASN A 62 -15.23 5.28 -6.66
CA ASN A 62 -15.78 6.44 -7.38
C ASN A 62 -15.48 7.78 -6.68
N GLU A 63 -15.06 7.77 -5.42
CA GLU A 63 -14.73 8.97 -4.64
C GLU A 63 -13.68 9.83 -5.35
N SER A 64 -13.89 11.13 -5.45
CA SER A 64 -12.96 12.05 -6.13
C SER A 64 -11.58 12.09 -5.47
N ALA A 65 -11.56 11.96 -4.15
CA ALA A 65 -10.36 11.96 -3.33
C ALA A 65 -9.55 10.64 -3.37
N CYS A 66 -10.00 9.61 -4.13
CA CYS A 66 -9.33 8.32 -4.18
C CYS A 66 -7.97 8.41 -4.88
N ILE A 67 -6.88 8.15 -4.14
CA ILE A 67 -5.50 8.15 -4.67
C ILE A 67 -5.34 7.14 -5.82
N GLY A 68 -6.07 6.02 -5.77
CA GLY A 68 -6.06 5.01 -6.84
C GLY A 68 -6.61 5.48 -8.20
N LYS A 69 -7.05 6.73 -8.34
CA LYS A 69 -7.38 7.36 -9.62
C LYS A 69 -6.17 8.02 -10.30
N ILE A 70 -5.09 8.21 -9.57
CA ILE A 70 -3.87 8.86 -10.07
C ILE A 70 -2.92 7.76 -10.59
N SER A 71 -2.39 7.97 -11.79
CA SER A 71 -1.38 7.06 -12.35
C SER A 71 -0.07 7.15 -11.57
N CYS A 72 0.56 6.00 -11.29
CA CYS A 72 1.87 5.93 -10.66
C CYS A 72 3.01 6.49 -11.55
N GLU A 73 2.74 6.84 -12.80
CA GLU A 73 3.69 7.55 -13.67
C GLU A 73 3.77 9.04 -13.33
N LYS A 74 2.82 9.56 -12.56
CA LYS A 74 2.75 10.97 -12.17
C LYS A 74 3.36 11.19 -10.78
N LYS A 75 4.13 12.27 -10.65
CA LYS A 75 4.66 12.72 -9.36
C LYS A 75 3.57 12.91 -8.30
N GLU A 76 2.41 13.43 -8.73
CA GLU A 76 1.24 13.66 -7.87
C GLU A 76 0.81 12.41 -7.08
N PHE A 77 0.91 11.21 -7.68
CA PHE A 77 0.60 9.97 -6.99
C PHE A 77 1.45 9.79 -5.72
N TYR A 78 2.75 10.02 -5.83
CA TYR A 78 3.67 9.90 -4.69
C TYR A 78 3.53 11.05 -3.70
N ASP A 79 3.19 12.24 -4.17
CA ASP A 79 2.92 13.38 -3.29
C ASP A 79 1.68 13.13 -2.42
N GLU A 80 0.65 12.46 -2.96
CA GLU A 80 -0.52 12.05 -2.19
C GLU A 80 -0.21 10.89 -1.21
N LEU A 81 0.61 9.92 -1.60
CA LEU A 81 1.09 8.87 -0.69
C LEU A 81 2.00 9.44 0.40
N GLU A 82 2.79 10.46 0.11
CA GLU A 82 3.60 11.17 1.11
C GLU A 82 2.74 11.87 2.17
N LYS A 83 1.57 12.43 1.79
CA LYS A 83 0.61 12.96 2.77
C LYS A 83 0.09 11.86 3.70
N VAL A 84 -0.17 10.66 3.18
CA VAL A 84 -0.54 9.49 4.00
C VAL A 84 0.61 9.10 4.92
N ALA A 85 1.86 9.11 4.44
CA ALA A 85 3.03 8.80 5.27
C ALA A 85 3.20 9.79 6.43
N LYS A 86 3.02 11.10 6.18
CA LYS A 86 3.02 12.13 7.22
C LYS A 86 1.96 11.88 8.27
N GLU A 87 0.76 11.51 7.84
CA GLU A 87 -0.36 11.25 8.75
C GLU A 87 -0.12 9.98 9.59
N ILE A 88 0.43 8.91 8.98
CA ILE A 88 0.86 7.72 9.72
C ILE A 88 1.93 8.08 10.74
N HIS A 89 2.92 8.90 10.36
CA HIS A 89 3.95 9.37 11.28
C HIS A 89 3.36 10.15 12.45
N ARG A 90 2.36 11.01 12.21
CA ARG A 90 1.70 11.77 13.27
C ARG A 90 1.05 10.86 14.31
N ILE A 91 0.25 9.88 13.88
CA ILE A 91 -0.53 9.03 14.79
C ILE A 91 0.28 7.91 15.46
N LEU A 92 1.35 7.45 14.84
CA LEU A 92 2.21 6.38 15.34
C LEU A 92 3.03 6.89 16.53
N LYS A 93 3.11 6.12 17.62
CA LYS A 93 3.95 6.43 18.77
C LYS A 93 5.44 6.42 18.41
N PRO A 94 6.29 7.22 19.04
CA PRO A 94 7.74 7.15 18.86
C PRO A 94 8.27 5.73 19.08
N GLY A 95 9.25 5.31 18.28
CA GLY A 95 9.85 3.97 18.33
C GLY A 95 8.96 2.85 17.78
N LYS A 96 7.70 3.12 17.40
CA LYS A 96 6.78 2.13 16.85
C LYS A 96 6.91 1.99 15.33
N VAL A 97 6.33 0.93 14.80
CA VAL A 97 6.59 0.43 13.44
C VAL A 97 5.36 0.57 12.56
N MET A 98 5.58 0.91 11.31
CA MET A 98 4.59 0.75 10.25
C MET A 98 5.06 -0.27 9.22
N SER A 99 4.11 -0.93 8.55
CA SER A 99 4.36 -1.81 7.41
C SER A 99 3.53 -1.36 6.21
N TRP A 100 4.21 -1.15 5.07
CA TRP A 100 3.58 -0.68 3.83
C TRP A 100 3.79 -1.65 2.68
N VAL A 101 2.69 -2.16 2.13
CA VAL A 101 2.70 -3.03 0.94
C VAL A 101 2.55 -2.20 -0.32
N ILE A 102 3.41 -2.44 -1.29
CA ILE A 102 3.37 -1.82 -2.63
C ILE A 102 3.95 -2.77 -3.67
N ALA A 103 3.58 -2.60 -4.93
CA ALA A 103 4.19 -3.35 -6.03
C ALA A 103 4.48 -2.43 -7.22
N ASP A 104 5.58 -2.72 -7.91
CA ASP A 104 5.92 -2.05 -9.16
C ASP A 104 4.87 -2.29 -10.23
N GLN A 105 4.76 -1.35 -11.13
CA GLN A 105 3.77 -1.37 -12.19
C GLN A 105 4.40 -1.49 -13.58
N TRP A 106 3.66 -2.11 -14.47
CA TRP A 106 3.96 -2.17 -15.89
C TRP A 106 2.74 -1.65 -16.64
N ILE A 107 2.83 -0.43 -17.13
CA ILE A 107 1.74 0.26 -17.78
C ILE A 107 2.15 0.57 -19.22
N LYS A 108 1.32 0.16 -20.20
CA LYS A 108 1.58 0.43 -21.63
C LYS A 108 3.01 0.05 -22.06
N LYS A 109 3.49 -1.11 -21.65
CA LYS A 109 4.85 -1.61 -21.93
C LYS A 109 5.99 -0.81 -21.28
N LYS A 110 5.68 0.06 -20.31
CA LYS A 110 6.65 0.83 -19.55
C LYS A 110 6.70 0.36 -18.10
N PHE A 111 7.89 0.11 -17.61
CA PHE A 111 8.14 -0.21 -16.20
C PHE A 111 8.15 1.07 -15.35
N THR A 112 7.45 1.02 -14.23
CA THR A 112 7.50 2.07 -13.20
C THR A 112 7.89 1.41 -11.88
N ALA A 113 9.02 1.80 -11.33
CA ALA A 113 9.56 1.32 -10.06
C ALA A 113 8.82 1.98 -8.88
N THR A 114 7.52 1.69 -8.77
CA THR A 114 6.60 2.32 -7.80
C THR A 114 7.07 2.12 -6.36
N GLY A 115 7.63 0.95 -6.05
CA GLY A 115 8.18 0.66 -4.73
C GLY A 115 9.33 1.59 -4.36
N PHE A 116 10.31 1.76 -5.23
CA PHE A 116 11.47 2.63 -4.97
C PHE A 116 11.08 4.11 -4.90
N LEU A 117 10.18 4.57 -5.77
CA LEU A 117 9.67 5.94 -5.75
C LEU A 117 8.88 6.26 -4.48
N LEU A 118 8.17 5.27 -3.94
CA LEU A 118 7.53 5.41 -2.62
C LEU A 118 8.57 5.39 -1.50
N TRP A 119 9.55 4.47 -1.55
CA TRP A 119 10.62 4.38 -0.57
C TRP A 119 11.33 5.71 -0.33
N GLU A 120 11.68 6.44 -1.42
CA GLU A 120 12.29 7.77 -1.34
C GLU A 120 11.43 8.79 -0.56
N ARG A 121 10.11 8.61 -0.54
CA ARG A 121 9.20 9.45 0.24
C ARG A 121 9.15 9.02 1.71
N LEU A 122 9.15 7.70 1.96
CA LEU A 122 9.02 7.15 3.31
C LEU A 122 10.25 7.41 4.18
N ILE A 123 11.46 7.29 3.63
CA ILE A 123 12.72 7.50 4.37
C ILE A 123 12.91 8.93 4.88
N LYS A 124 12.08 9.89 4.43
CA LYS A 124 12.07 11.26 4.99
C LYS A 124 11.46 11.33 6.39
N TYR A 125 10.63 10.36 6.74
CA TYR A 125 9.82 10.35 7.97
C TYR A 125 10.10 9.15 8.86
N PHE A 126 10.63 8.08 8.30
CA PHE A 126 10.80 6.80 8.96
C PHE A 126 12.20 6.24 8.74
N GLU A 127 12.70 5.58 9.78
CA GLU A 127 13.92 4.77 9.70
C GLU A 127 13.56 3.40 9.10
N PRO A 128 14.20 2.97 8.00
CA PRO A 128 14.04 1.61 7.48
C PRO A 128 14.53 0.57 8.48
N ILE A 129 13.70 -0.47 8.73
CA ILE A 129 14.09 -1.65 9.50
C ILE A 129 14.40 -2.80 8.54
N ASP A 130 13.48 -3.07 7.60
CA ASP A 130 13.60 -4.21 6.69
C ASP A 130 12.76 -4.01 5.43
N LEU A 131 13.07 -4.82 4.41
CA LEU A 131 12.33 -4.94 3.16
C LEU A 131 12.09 -6.42 2.87
N VAL A 132 10.83 -6.84 2.87
CA VAL A 132 10.44 -8.21 2.60
C VAL A 132 9.78 -8.33 1.23
N CYS A 133 10.20 -9.30 0.42
CA CYS A 133 9.54 -9.65 -0.82
C CYS A 133 8.40 -10.65 -0.54
N LEU A 134 7.16 -10.17 -0.65
CA LEU A 134 5.96 -11.01 -0.53
C LEU A 134 5.68 -11.70 -1.86
N THR A 135 5.98 -12.99 -1.96
CA THR A 135 5.70 -13.78 -3.16
C THR A 135 4.20 -14.08 -3.27
N ARG A 136 3.69 -14.00 -4.49
CA ARG A 136 2.28 -14.35 -4.77
C ARG A 136 2.18 -15.83 -5.14
N LYS A 137 1.34 -16.56 -4.45
CA LYS A 137 0.90 -17.91 -4.85
C LYS A 137 -0.36 -17.81 -5.73
N ASN A 138 -0.55 -18.75 -6.65
CA ASN A 138 -1.76 -18.89 -7.48
C ASN A 138 -2.13 -17.64 -8.31
N GLN A 139 -1.16 -17.03 -8.98
CA GLN A 139 -1.42 -15.87 -9.83
C GLN A 139 -2.06 -16.26 -11.15
N THR A 140 -3.05 -15.46 -11.59
CA THR A 140 -3.62 -15.56 -12.95
C THR A 140 -2.57 -15.33 -14.04
N SER A 141 -1.50 -14.60 -13.74
CA SER A 141 -0.37 -14.40 -14.64
C SER A 141 0.59 -15.59 -14.72
N ASN A 142 0.45 -16.59 -13.85
CA ASN A 142 1.25 -17.82 -13.89
C ASN A 142 0.57 -18.88 -14.78
N THR A 143 0.27 -18.52 -16.01
CA THR A 143 -0.33 -19.39 -17.02
C THR A 143 0.57 -19.49 -18.25
N PRO A 144 0.49 -20.58 -19.05
CA PRO A 144 1.32 -20.76 -20.25
C PRO A 144 1.28 -19.57 -21.20
N ILE A 145 0.12 -18.94 -21.38
CA ILE A 145 -0.05 -17.79 -22.28
C ILE A 145 0.79 -16.57 -21.82
N TRP A 146 0.93 -16.34 -20.51
CA TRP A 146 1.75 -15.26 -20.01
C TRP A 146 3.24 -15.56 -20.10
N HIS A 147 3.63 -16.82 -19.92
CA HIS A 147 5.02 -17.26 -20.17
C HIS A 147 5.41 -17.09 -21.63
N GLU A 148 4.52 -17.45 -22.57
CA GLU A 148 4.76 -17.26 -23.99
C GLU A 148 4.87 -15.78 -24.35
N ARG A 149 3.95 -14.94 -23.85
CA ARG A 149 4.02 -13.48 -24.03
C ARG A 149 5.30 -12.88 -23.44
N ALA A 150 5.75 -13.36 -22.29
CA ALA A 150 6.99 -12.91 -21.68
C ALA A 150 8.20 -13.20 -22.59
N ARG A 151 8.25 -14.37 -23.23
CA ARG A 151 9.29 -14.72 -24.23
C ARG A 151 9.17 -13.87 -25.48
N GLN A 152 7.95 -13.78 -26.05
CA GLN A 152 7.71 -13.05 -27.31
C GLN A 152 8.03 -11.55 -27.18
N TYR A 153 7.71 -10.94 -26.05
CA TYR A 153 7.85 -9.49 -25.83
C TYR A 153 9.01 -9.12 -24.90
N ASN A 154 9.86 -10.09 -24.55
CA ASN A 154 11.05 -9.92 -23.73
C ASN A 154 10.82 -9.13 -22.42
N PHE A 155 9.95 -9.67 -21.55
CA PHE A 155 9.74 -9.12 -20.21
C PHE A 155 9.69 -10.24 -19.17
N TYR A 156 9.93 -9.88 -17.89
CA TYR A 156 9.87 -10.81 -16.78
C TYR A 156 8.48 -10.78 -16.12
N LEU A 157 7.94 -11.98 -15.83
CA LEU A 157 6.74 -12.11 -15.00
C LEU A 157 7.10 -11.76 -13.56
N ARG A 158 6.36 -10.82 -12.97
CA ARG A 158 6.58 -10.40 -11.59
C ARG A 158 5.61 -11.09 -10.65
N GLY A 159 6.19 -11.77 -9.66
CA GLY A 159 5.47 -12.59 -8.70
C GLY A 159 5.52 -12.09 -7.27
N PHE A 160 5.92 -10.84 -7.01
CA PHE A 160 6.08 -10.32 -5.65
C PHE A 160 5.55 -8.90 -5.46
N LYS A 161 5.37 -8.54 -4.21
CA LYS A 161 5.16 -7.18 -3.71
C LYS A 161 6.25 -6.88 -2.71
N TYR A 162 6.56 -5.61 -2.51
CA TYR A 162 7.39 -5.17 -1.39
C TYR A 162 6.51 -5.03 -0.13
N LEU A 163 7.07 -5.41 1.02
CA LEU A 163 6.60 -5.01 2.34
C LEU A 163 7.74 -4.20 2.97
N PHE A 164 7.57 -2.91 3.04
CA PHE A 164 8.48 -2.03 3.75
C PHE A 164 8.14 -2.04 5.23
N ILE A 165 9.12 -2.31 6.08
CA ILE A 165 9.01 -2.28 7.53
C ILE A 165 9.84 -1.11 8.03
N MET A 166 9.19 -0.12 8.65
CA MET A 166 9.79 1.14 8.99
C MET A 166 9.40 1.61 10.39
N ARG A 167 10.33 2.29 11.07
CA ARG A 167 10.17 2.78 12.44
C ARG A 167 10.01 4.29 12.45
N LYS A 168 9.10 4.80 13.27
CA LYS A 168 9.08 6.22 13.66
C LYS A 168 10.20 6.47 14.67
N GLN A 169 11.08 7.40 14.35
CA GLN A 169 12.06 7.94 15.31
C GLN A 169 11.40 8.85 16.35
#